data_8a02bfc2917524222476f9e506d55d6f
#
_entry.id   8a02bfc2917524222476f9e506d55d6f
#
_cell.length_a   1.000
_cell.length_b   1.000
_cell.length_c   1.000
_cell.angle_alpha   90.00
_cell.angle_beta   90.00
_cell.angle_gamma   90.00
#
_symmetry.space_group_name_H-M   'P 1'
#
loop_
_entity.id
_entity.type
_entity.pdbx_description
1 polymer ?
#
loop_
_entity_poly.entity_id
_entity_poly.type
_entity_poly.pdbx_seq_one_letter_code
_entity_poly.pdbx_strand_id
1 'polypeptide(L)'
;MGNIGLRELLMEPVQRIPRYTLLLDAILRHMARTDARRARIEEAVVLASRIARCEVDDKTRRAAVMWGCKRSVDGFPDGLISVHRQFIDCVDVEDFPLDIFGPSSLFSPGSSSSNGSPKILHCSLFLFDDCIAVVKRASSSSCGRRLVGLDDLTKLADQMRTFVERSGSSSAAGKGPRIELGFRGTIDLMDVRATDLGATGE
;
A
#
# COMPACT_ATOMS: atom_id res chain seq x y z
N MET A 1 -38.59 -32.13 6.69
CA MET A 1 -37.54 -31.37 6.00
C MET A 1 -37.35 -30.07 6.77
N GLY A 2 -36.22 -29.87 7.46
CA GLY A 2 -35.96 -28.63 8.21
C GLY A 2 -35.75 -27.47 7.24
N ASN A 3 -36.38 -26.33 7.51
CA ASN A 3 -36.14 -25.10 6.77
C ASN A 3 -34.73 -24.62 7.07
N ILE A 4 -33.83 -24.79 6.10
CA ILE A 4 -32.48 -24.24 6.17
C ILE A 4 -32.62 -22.72 5.97
N GLY A 5 -32.19 -21.93 6.96
CA GLY A 5 -32.23 -20.48 6.89
C GLY A 5 -31.25 -19.91 5.84
N LEU A 6 -31.56 -18.74 5.30
CA LEU A 6 -30.67 -18.06 4.32
C LEU A 6 -29.22 -17.93 4.83
N ARG A 7 -29.05 -17.70 6.13
CA ARG A 7 -27.75 -17.60 6.78
C ARG A 7 -26.96 -18.91 6.67
N GLU A 8 -27.61 -20.04 6.88
CA GLU A 8 -26.98 -21.36 6.77
C GLU A 8 -26.56 -21.66 5.34
N LEU A 9 -27.44 -21.33 4.36
CA LEU A 9 -27.11 -21.45 2.93
C LEU A 9 -25.90 -20.58 2.51
N LEU A 10 -25.78 -19.37 3.04
CA LEU A 10 -24.66 -18.48 2.77
C LEU A 10 -23.36 -18.94 3.45
N MET A 11 -23.44 -19.64 4.57
CA MET A 11 -22.27 -20.17 5.27
C MET A 11 -21.71 -21.46 4.64
N GLU A 12 -22.52 -22.22 3.90
CA GLU A 12 -22.06 -23.46 3.27
C GLU A 12 -20.88 -23.28 2.32
N PRO A 13 -20.86 -22.31 1.37
CA PRO A 13 -19.70 -22.08 0.50
C PRO A 13 -18.44 -21.77 1.29
N VAL A 14 -18.54 -20.94 2.33
CA VAL A 14 -17.40 -20.53 3.18
C VAL A 14 -16.83 -21.75 3.93
N GLN A 15 -17.67 -22.65 4.42
CA GLN A 15 -17.23 -23.86 5.11
C GLN A 15 -16.67 -24.92 4.16
N ARG A 16 -17.09 -24.93 2.90
CA ARG A 16 -16.60 -25.90 1.91
C ARG A 16 -15.16 -25.66 1.49
N ILE A 17 -14.73 -24.41 1.38
CA ILE A 17 -13.39 -24.07 0.91
C ILE A 17 -12.29 -24.71 1.78
N PRO A 18 -12.29 -24.59 3.14
CA PRO A 18 -11.31 -25.28 3.99
C PRO A 18 -11.39 -26.81 3.89
N ARG A 19 -12.59 -27.37 3.62
CA ARG A 19 -12.73 -28.81 3.44
C ARG A 19 -12.04 -29.32 2.19
N TYR A 20 -12.00 -28.54 1.13
CA TYR A 20 -11.28 -28.92 -0.10
C TYR A 20 -9.77 -29.05 0.13
N THR A 21 -9.16 -28.17 0.92
CA THR A 21 -7.74 -28.31 1.30
C THR A 21 -7.49 -29.62 2.02
N LEU A 22 -8.32 -29.97 3.01
CA LEU A 22 -8.19 -31.22 3.76
C LEU A 22 -8.37 -32.47 2.87
N LEU A 23 -9.33 -32.43 1.93
CA LEU A 23 -9.57 -33.53 1.00
C LEU A 23 -8.40 -33.72 0.02
N LEU A 24 -7.89 -32.63 -0.54
CA LEU A 24 -6.75 -32.66 -1.46
C LEU A 24 -5.49 -33.15 -0.75
N ASP A 25 -5.23 -32.71 0.47
CA ASP A 25 -4.13 -33.22 1.31
C ASP A 25 -4.27 -34.72 1.62
N ALA A 26 -5.50 -35.18 1.89
CA ALA A 26 -5.76 -36.61 2.08
C ALA A 26 -5.46 -37.40 0.82
N ILE A 27 -5.86 -36.92 -0.37
CA ILE A 27 -5.54 -37.54 -1.65
C ILE A 27 -4.01 -37.62 -1.84
N LEU A 28 -3.27 -36.53 -1.59
CA LEU A 28 -1.82 -36.50 -1.72
C LEU A 28 -1.10 -37.50 -0.82
N ARG A 29 -1.62 -37.73 0.39
CA ARG A 29 -1.05 -38.73 1.33
C ARG A 29 -1.19 -40.16 0.81
N HIS A 30 -2.26 -40.47 0.10
CA HIS A 30 -2.53 -41.79 -0.47
C HIS A 30 -2.00 -42.01 -1.88
N MET A 31 -1.50 -40.94 -2.52
CA MET A 31 -0.99 -40.97 -3.89
C MET A 31 0.51 -41.32 -3.90
N ALA A 32 0.89 -42.19 -4.85
CA ALA A 32 2.31 -42.53 -5.05
C ALA A 32 3.11 -41.29 -5.45
N ARG A 33 4.36 -41.20 -4.98
CA ARG A 33 5.24 -40.04 -5.32
C ARG A 33 5.57 -39.95 -6.79
N THR A 34 5.46 -41.05 -7.53
CA THR A 34 5.75 -41.14 -8.98
C THR A 34 4.53 -40.90 -9.84
N ASP A 35 3.35 -40.64 -9.27
CA ASP A 35 2.13 -40.40 -10.05
C ASP A 35 2.20 -39.04 -10.79
N ALA A 36 2.05 -39.06 -12.11
CA ALA A 36 2.10 -37.88 -12.95
C ALA A 36 1.06 -36.81 -12.60
N ARG A 37 -0.04 -37.19 -11.93
CA ARG A 37 -1.11 -36.27 -11.51
C ARG A 37 -0.79 -35.57 -10.19
N ARG A 38 0.25 -36.01 -9.46
CA ARG A 38 0.59 -35.47 -8.16
C ARG A 38 0.86 -33.95 -8.19
N ALA A 39 1.63 -33.48 -9.16
CA ALA A 39 1.94 -32.07 -9.33
C ALA A 39 0.69 -31.18 -9.46
N ARG A 40 -0.32 -31.66 -10.21
CA ARG A 40 -1.59 -30.91 -10.37
C ARG A 40 -2.38 -30.83 -9.07
N ILE A 41 -2.33 -31.87 -8.24
CA ILE A 41 -3.03 -31.86 -6.95
C ILE A 41 -2.30 -30.98 -5.95
N GLU A 42 -0.96 -30.98 -5.95
CA GLU A 42 -0.15 -30.05 -5.14
C GLU A 42 -0.46 -28.58 -5.50
N GLU A 43 -0.55 -28.25 -6.78
CA GLU A 43 -0.98 -26.93 -7.24
C GLU A 43 -2.40 -26.59 -6.78
N ALA A 44 -3.33 -27.56 -6.87
CA ALA A 44 -4.71 -27.36 -6.40
C ALA A 44 -4.78 -27.13 -4.87
N VAL A 45 -3.93 -27.79 -4.06
CA VAL A 45 -3.82 -27.54 -2.61
C VAL A 45 -3.36 -26.10 -2.35
N VAL A 46 -2.33 -25.64 -3.06
CA VAL A 46 -1.83 -24.26 -2.92
C VAL A 46 -2.93 -23.27 -3.26
N LEU A 47 -3.63 -23.47 -4.38
CA LEU A 47 -4.72 -22.58 -4.80
C LEU A 47 -5.88 -22.59 -3.79
N ALA A 48 -6.33 -23.75 -3.35
CA ALA A 48 -7.41 -23.88 -2.36
C ALA A 48 -7.01 -23.24 -1.01
N SER A 49 -5.75 -23.39 -0.58
CA SER A 49 -5.22 -22.76 0.64
C SER A 49 -5.19 -21.23 0.51
N ARG A 50 -4.83 -20.72 -0.67
CA ARG A 50 -4.83 -19.27 -0.97
C ARG A 50 -6.23 -18.68 -0.89
N ILE A 51 -7.21 -19.37 -1.49
CA ILE A 51 -8.64 -18.99 -1.43
C ILE A 51 -9.15 -19.07 0.01
N ALA A 52 -8.81 -20.13 0.75
CA ALA A 52 -9.23 -20.33 2.14
C ALA A 52 -8.69 -19.24 3.10
N ARG A 53 -7.50 -18.72 2.83
CA ARG A 53 -6.91 -17.59 3.59
C ARG A 53 -7.54 -16.25 3.26
N CYS A 54 -8.49 -16.19 2.33
CA CYS A 54 -9.08 -14.94 1.86
C CYS A 54 -8.00 -13.91 1.50
N GLU A 55 -6.98 -14.33 0.74
CA GLU A 55 -6.00 -13.39 0.23
C GLU A 55 -6.72 -12.26 -0.48
N VAL A 56 -6.35 -11.04 -0.13
CA VAL A 56 -6.96 -9.83 -0.67
C VAL A 56 -6.74 -9.81 -2.18
N ASP A 57 -7.81 -9.77 -2.96
CA ASP A 57 -7.74 -9.68 -4.42
C ASP A 57 -7.10 -8.35 -4.84
N ASP A 58 -6.54 -8.28 -6.04
CA ASP A 58 -5.81 -7.11 -6.53
C ASP A 58 -6.68 -5.84 -6.55
N LYS A 59 -7.98 -5.96 -6.82
CA LYS A 59 -8.90 -4.83 -6.80
C LYS A 59 -9.08 -4.29 -5.39
N THR A 60 -9.30 -5.15 -4.41
CA THR A 60 -9.41 -4.78 -3.00
C THR A 60 -8.09 -4.21 -2.48
N ARG A 61 -6.96 -4.77 -2.91
CA ARG A 61 -5.62 -4.27 -2.57
C ARG A 61 -5.42 -2.83 -3.06
N ARG A 62 -5.74 -2.55 -4.33
CA ARG A 62 -5.67 -1.19 -4.90
C ARG A 62 -6.58 -0.23 -4.15
N ALA A 63 -7.83 -0.63 -3.91
CA ALA A 63 -8.77 0.18 -3.14
C ALA A 63 -8.27 0.48 -1.72
N ALA A 64 -7.66 -0.51 -1.03
CA ALA A 64 -7.10 -0.34 0.31
C ALA A 64 -5.92 0.64 0.32
N VAL A 65 -5.02 0.57 -0.67
CA VAL A 65 -3.91 1.53 -0.81
C VAL A 65 -4.45 2.95 -0.99
N MET A 66 -5.38 3.16 -1.93
CA MET A 66 -5.98 4.49 -2.16
C MET A 66 -6.71 5.02 -0.93
N TRP A 67 -7.45 4.16 -0.24
CA TRP A 67 -8.10 4.52 1.03
C TRP A 67 -7.07 4.89 2.11
N GLY A 68 -5.98 4.13 2.23
CA GLY A 68 -4.88 4.41 3.16
C GLY A 68 -4.24 5.76 2.88
N CYS A 69 -3.92 6.06 1.62
CA CYS A 69 -3.38 7.36 1.20
C CYS A 69 -4.36 8.50 1.53
N LYS A 70 -5.63 8.38 1.15
CA LYS A 70 -6.64 9.41 1.42
C LYS A 70 -6.84 9.69 2.90
N ARG A 71 -6.74 8.65 3.74
CA ARG A 71 -6.92 8.77 5.20
C ARG A 71 -5.71 9.36 5.91
N SER A 72 -4.50 9.04 5.44
CA SER A 72 -3.25 9.32 6.15
C SER A 72 -2.51 10.54 5.64
N VAL A 73 -2.83 11.00 4.42
CA VAL A 73 -2.18 12.14 3.77
C VAL A 73 -3.15 13.32 3.71
N ASP A 74 -2.79 14.41 4.35
CA ASP A 74 -3.55 15.65 4.30
C ASP A 74 -3.48 16.25 2.89
N GLY A 75 -4.64 16.67 2.37
CA GLY A 75 -4.74 17.24 1.03
C GLY A 75 -4.58 16.23 -0.12
N PHE A 76 -4.66 14.91 0.13
CA PHE A 76 -4.58 13.93 -0.95
C PHE A 76 -5.72 14.11 -1.96
N PRO A 77 -5.41 14.40 -3.24
CA PRO A 77 -6.43 14.79 -4.22
C PRO A 77 -7.30 13.61 -4.65
N ASP A 78 -8.60 13.90 -4.80
CA ASP A 78 -9.56 12.87 -5.23
C ASP A 78 -9.28 12.39 -6.67
N GLY A 79 -8.69 13.21 -7.52
CA GLY A 79 -8.29 12.84 -8.89
C GLY A 79 -7.21 11.77 -8.95
N LEU A 80 -6.45 11.55 -7.86
CA LEU A 80 -5.49 10.45 -7.78
C LEU A 80 -6.15 9.13 -7.37
N ILE A 81 -7.36 9.16 -6.85
CA ILE A 81 -8.07 7.96 -6.40
C ILE A 81 -8.65 7.25 -7.62
N SER A 82 -8.05 6.14 -8.03
CA SER A 82 -8.51 5.31 -9.13
C SER A 82 -8.37 3.83 -8.80
N VAL A 83 -9.38 3.06 -9.15
CA VAL A 83 -9.36 1.59 -9.02
C VAL A 83 -8.44 0.92 -10.05
N HIS A 84 -8.07 1.66 -11.09
CA HIS A 84 -7.20 1.17 -12.16
C HIS A 84 -5.72 1.45 -11.85
N ARG A 85 -5.42 2.51 -11.08
CA ARG A 85 -4.05 2.88 -10.72
C ARG A 85 -3.42 1.84 -9.81
N GLN A 86 -2.24 1.38 -10.20
CA GLN A 86 -1.49 0.39 -9.45
C GLN A 86 -0.39 1.06 -8.63
N PHE A 87 -0.40 0.82 -7.33
CA PHE A 87 0.71 1.18 -6.47
C PHE A 87 1.88 0.21 -6.70
N ILE A 88 3.06 0.76 -6.93
CA ILE A 88 4.29 0.00 -7.17
C ILE A 88 5.12 -0.04 -5.91
N ASP A 89 5.54 1.15 -5.39
CA ASP A 89 6.38 1.23 -4.19
C ASP A 89 6.31 2.60 -3.53
N CYS A 90 6.92 2.71 -2.35
CA CYS A 90 7.08 3.96 -1.61
C CYS A 90 8.53 4.09 -1.13
N VAL A 91 9.17 5.19 -1.49
CA VAL A 91 10.55 5.50 -1.12
C VAL A 91 10.58 6.78 -0.29
N ASP A 92 11.29 6.73 0.83
CA ASP A 92 11.53 7.90 1.66
C ASP A 92 12.79 8.63 1.18
N VAL A 93 12.66 9.93 0.95
CA VAL A 93 13.73 10.79 0.39
C VAL A 93 13.90 12.05 1.23
N GLU A 94 15.05 12.67 1.08
CA GLU A 94 15.35 13.99 1.59
C GLU A 94 15.48 14.96 0.43
N ASP A 95 14.73 16.06 0.48
CA ASP A 95 14.73 17.09 -0.53
C ASP A 95 15.60 18.27 -0.04
N PHE A 96 16.65 18.56 -0.81
CA PHE A 96 17.58 19.65 -0.54
C PHE A 96 17.34 20.79 -1.52
N PRO A 97 17.28 22.05 -1.04
CA PRO A 97 17.21 23.21 -1.93
C PRO A 97 18.46 23.27 -2.83
N LEU A 98 18.25 23.35 -4.14
CA LEU A 98 19.35 23.43 -5.13
C LEU A 98 20.27 24.64 -4.95
N ASP A 99 19.80 25.71 -4.30
CA ASP A 99 20.57 26.93 -4.07
C ASP A 99 21.82 26.71 -3.20
N ILE A 100 21.91 25.58 -2.51
CA ILE A 100 23.10 25.22 -1.72
C ILE A 100 24.26 24.80 -2.62
N PHE A 101 23.99 24.30 -3.82
CA PHE A 101 25.00 23.80 -4.77
C PHE A 101 25.27 24.76 -5.93
N GLY A 102 24.63 25.91 -5.95
CA GLY A 102 24.82 26.92 -7.01
C GLY A 102 26.15 27.69 -6.84
N PRO A 103 26.88 28.00 -7.95
CA PRO A 103 28.10 28.80 -7.92
C PRO A 103 27.91 30.23 -7.38
N SER A 104 26.63 30.67 -7.23
CA SER A 104 26.26 31.98 -6.71
C SER A 104 26.43 32.12 -5.19
N SER A 105 26.55 31.05 -4.44
CA SER A 105 26.67 31.09 -2.98
C SER A 105 28.09 31.48 -2.51
N LEU A 106 29.07 31.49 -3.42
CA LEU A 106 30.45 31.77 -3.08
C LEU A 106 30.84 33.29 -3.19
N PHE A 107 29.96 34.17 -3.69
CA PHE A 107 30.31 35.53 -4.02
C PHE A 107 29.39 36.64 -3.48
N SER A 108 28.65 36.43 -2.43
CA SER A 108 27.96 37.55 -1.76
C SER A 108 28.53 37.81 -0.38
N PRO A 109 29.59 38.64 -0.26
CA PRO A 109 30.00 39.16 1.04
C PRO A 109 29.11 40.36 1.38
N GLY A 110 28.00 40.15 2.11
CA GLY A 110 27.30 41.32 2.61
C GLY A 110 25.83 41.20 2.95
N SER A 111 25.22 40.07 3.06
CA SER A 111 23.93 39.96 3.74
C SER A 111 24.07 39.12 5.01
N SER A 112 24.37 39.86 6.09
CA SER A 112 24.15 39.38 7.43
C SER A 112 22.69 39.07 7.58
N SER A 113 22.37 37.82 7.80
CA SER A 113 21.34 37.48 8.79
C SER A 113 20.70 36.13 8.53
N SER A 114 20.50 35.55 9.60
CA SER A 114 19.81 34.32 9.93
C SER A 114 20.63 33.06 9.71
N ASN A 115 21.12 32.56 10.83
CA ASN A 115 21.57 31.18 11.06
C ASN A 115 20.45 30.17 10.74
N GLY A 116 20.09 30.07 9.47
CA GLY A 116 19.19 29.06 8.96
C GLY A 116 20.01 28.01 8.26
N SER A 117 20.37 26.93 8.95
CA SER A 117 20.77 25.72 8.25
C SER A 117 19.73 25.41 7.17
N PRO A 118 20.17 24.96 5.98
CA PRO A 118 19.26 24.66 4.89
C PRO A 118 18.18 23.71 5.36
N LYS A 119 16.94 24.12 5.18
CA LYS A 119 15.78 23.35 5.66
C LYS A 119 15.59 22.14 4.77
N ILE A 120 16.14 21.03 5.21
CA ILE A 120 15.93 19.72 4.57
C ILE A 120 14.45 19.36 4.70
N LEU A 121 13.80 19.03 3.60
CA LEU A 121 12.44 18.53 3.59
C LEU A 121 12.47 17.02 3.50
N HIS A 122 11.82 16.39 4.46
CA HIS A 122 11.64 14.93 4.45
C HIS A 122 10.38 14.60 3.65
N CYS A 123 10.53 13.86 2.56
CA CYS A 123 9.44 13.50 1.68
C CYS A 123 9.36 11.97 1.51
N SER A 124 8.18 11.50 1.15
CA SER A 124 7.95 10.15 0.66
C SER A 124 7.42 10.23 -0.76
N LEU A 125 8.00 9.47 -1.64
CA LEU A 125 7.57 9.31 -3.02
C LEU A 125 6.72 8.05 -3.12
N PHE A 126 5.46 8.20 -3.44
CA PHE A 126 4.56 7.07 -3.71
C PHE A 126 4.52 6.86 -5.22
N LEU A 127 5.12 5.78 -5.67
CA LEU A 127 5.21 5.42 -7.08
C LEU A 127 3.97 4.63 -7.50
N PHE A 128 3.27 5.15 -8.48
CA PHE A 128 2.17 4.49 -9.17
C PHE A 128 2.58 4.16 -10.61
N ASP A 129 1.74 3.43 -11.33
CA ASP A 129 1.97 3.04 -12.73
C ASP A 129 1.95 4.21 -13.72
N ASP A 130 1.38 5.35 -13.35
CA ASP A 130 1.22 6.55 -14.20
C ASP A 130 1.89 7.81 -13.63
N CYS A 131 2.10 7.88 -12.30
CA CYS A 131 2.63 9.08 -11.65
C CYS A 131 3.37 8.78 -10.35
N ILE A 132 4.10 9.79 -9.86
CA ILE A 132 4.72 9.80 -8.54
C ILE A 132 4.00 10.85 -7.70
N ALA A 133 3.42 10.46 -6.57
CA ALA A 133 2.87 11.39 -5.61
C ALA A 133 3.94 11.76 -4.57
N VAL A 134 4.20 13.06 -4.41
CA VAL A 134 5.16 13.60 -3.46
C VAL A 134 4.43 14.00 -2.18
N VAL A 135 4.83 13.43 -1.07
CA VAL A 135 4.20 13.62 0.23
C VAL A 135 5.25 14.03 1.26
N LYS A 136 5.02 15.15 1.95
CA LYS A 136 5.89 15.63 3.01
C LYS A 136 5.66 14.84 4.29
N ARG A 137 6.74 14.44 4.96
CA ARG A 137 6.76 13.82 6.30
C ARG A 137 7.05 14.85 7.37
N ALA A 138 6.57 14.59 8.59
CA ALA A 138 6.82 15.48 9.73
C ALA A 138 8.28 15.40 10.22
N SER A 139 8.93 14.24 10.10
CA SER A 139 10.30 14.02 10.54
C SER A 139 11.02 12.97 9.68
N SER A 140 12.37 12.94 9.76
CA SER A 140 13.21 11.94 9.12
C SER A 140 12.97 10.52 9.66
N SER A 141 12.59 10.40 10.92
CA SER A 141 12.34 9.11 11.57
C SER A 141 11.01 8.46 11.19
N SER A 142 10.09 9.23 10.58
CA SER A 142 8.82 8.69 10.12
C SER A 142 8.97 8.06 8.74
N CYS A 143 8.39 6.86 8.56
CA CYS A 143 8.39 6.16 7.27
C CYS A 143 7.02 6.30 6.62
N GLY A 144 6.97 6.84 5.39
CA GLY A 144 5.74 7.08 4.67
C GLY A 144 4.95 5.81 4.42
N ARG A 145 5.63 4.74 4.04
CA ARG A 145 5.04 3.42 3.84
C ARG A 145 4.32 2.91 5.09
N ARG A 146 4.95 3.03 6.26
CA ARG A 146 4.38 2.62 7.55
C ARG A 146 3.21 3.50 7.97
N LEU A 147 3.31 4.82 7.77
CA LEU A 147 2.26 5.77 8.16
C LEU A 147 0.96 5.55 7.38
N VAL A 148 1.04 5.13 6.12
CA VAL A 148 -0.12 4.77 5.31
C VAL A 148 -0.61 3.33 5.61
N GLY A 149 0.22 2.48 6.20
CA GLY A 149 -0.11 1.09 6.52
C GLY A 149 0.17 0.12 5.36
N LEU A 150 1.05 0.49 4.43
CA LEU A 150 1.38 -0.33 3.25
C LEU A 150 2.23 -1.56 3.56
N ASP A 151 2.78 -1.67 4.77
CA ASP A 151 3.56 -2.83 5.20
C ASP A 151 2.69 -4.08 5.37
N ASP A 152 1.39 -3.88 5.68
CA ASP A 152 0.43 -4.97 5.85
C ASP A 152 -0.88 -4.63 5.13
N LEU A 153 -0.91 -4.92 3.84
CA LEU A 153 -2.05 -4.65 2.98
C LEU A 153 -3.31 -5.44 3.36
N THR A 154 -3.14 -6.60 3.97
CA THR A 154 -4.28 -7.39 4.47
C THR A 154 -4.97 -6.66 5.61
N LYS A 155 -4.19 -6.20 6.58
CA LYS A 155 -4.70 -5.42 7.71
C LYS A 155 -5.30 -4.09 7.25
N LEU A 156 -4.68 -3.44 6.26
CA LEU A 156 -5.20 -2.20 5.69
C LEU A 156 -6.56 -2.43 5.00
N ALA A 157 -6.70 -3.53 4.24
CA ALA A 157 -7.96 -3.90 3.59
C ALA A 157 -9.06 -4.21 4.61
N ASP A 158 -8.75 -4.89 5.70
CA ASP A 158 -9.70 -5.17 6.79
C ASP A 158 -10.13 -3.88 7.50
N GLN A 159 -9.21 -2.95 7.72
CA GLN A 159 -9.53 -1.62 8.27
C GLN A 159 -10.47 -0.84 7.35
N MET A 160 -10.21 -0.88 6.03
CA MET A 160 -11.09 -0.26 5.04
C MET A 160 -12.50 -0.86 5.07
N ARG A 161 -12.61 -2.20 5.09
CA ARG A 161 -13.91 -2.91 5.18
C ARG A 161 -14.68 -2.51 6.43
N THR A 162 -14.05 -2.55 7.59
CA THR A 162 -14.68 -2.18 8.86
C THR A 162 -15.10 -0.71 8.90
N PHE A 163 -14.35 0.18 8.26
CA PHE A 163 -14.72 1.58 8.13
C PHE A 163 -15.97 1.76 7.27
N VAL A 164 -16.06 1.09 6.12
CA VAL A 164 -17.23 1.13 5.22
C VAL A 164 -18.48 0.59 5.93
N GLU A 165 -18.37 -0.52 6.65
CA GLU A 165 -19.48 -1.10 7.42
C GLU A 165 -19.99 -0.13 8.51
N ARG A 166 -19.11 0.58 9.20
CA ARG A 166 -19.46 1.57 10.23
C ARG A 166 -20.02 2.86 9.66
N SER A 167 -19.62 3.27 8.47
CA SER A 167 -20.12 4.49 7.81
C SER A 167 -21.59 4.36 7.39
N GLY A 168 -22.13 3.14 7.29
CA GLY A 168 -23.56 2.87 7.09
C GLY A 168 -24.43 3.06 8.34
N SER A 169 -23.84 3.20 9.53
CA SER A 169 -24.55 3.47 10.78
C SER A 169 -24.04 4.78 11.37
N SER A 170 -24.86 5.80 11.36
CA SER A 170 -24.56 7.18 11.75
C SER A 170 -23.92 7.31 13.14
N SER A 171 -22.96 8.23 13.20
CA SER A 171 -22.32 8.86 14.35
C SER A 171 -21.30 8.06 15.16
N ALA A 172 -20.04 8.28 14.85
CA ALA A 172 -18.99 8.45 15.84
C ALA A 172 -17.88 9.31 15.23
N ALA A 173 -17.90 10.60 15.52
CA ALA A 173 -16.75 11.50 15.32
C ALA A 173 -15.64 11.09 16.30
N GLY A 174 -14.97 9.97 16.00
CA GLY A 174 -13.70 9.62 16.62
C GLY A 174 -12.64 10.59 16.09
N LYS A 175 -11.82 11.17 16.97
CA LYS A 175 -10.60 11.91 16.62
C LYS A 175 -9.84 11.06 15.59
N GLY A 176 -9.80 11.55 14.34
CA GLY A 176 -9.03 10.90 13.28
C GLY A 176 -7.55 10.75 13.70
N PRO A 177 -6.83 9.80 13.13
CA PRO A 177 -5.41 9.65 13.36
C PRO A 177 -4.71 10.98 13.08
N ARG A 178 -3.68 11.31 13.90
CA ARG A 178 -2.88 12.52 13.71
C ARG A 178 -2.26 12.44 12.32
N ILE A 179 -2.65 13.36 11.46
CA ILE A 179 -2.15 13.38 10.07
C ILE A 179 -0.72 13.90 10.14
N GLU A 180 0.24 13.04 9.82
CA GLU A 180 1.68 13.33 9.84
C GLU A 180 2.26 13.51 8.42
N LEU A 181 1.43 13.29 7.41
CA LEU A 181 1.78 13.35 6.01
C LEU A 181 1.00 14.48 5.32
N GLY A 182 1.68 15.31 4.55
CA GLY A 182 1.05 16.39 3.77
C GLY A 182 1.34 16.24 2.28
N PHE A 183 0.31 16.25 1.44
CA PHE A 183 0.45 16.18 0.00
C PHE A 183 1.15 17.43 -0.54
N ARG A 184 2.11 17.24 -1.49
CA ARG A 184 2.87 18.32 -2.12
C ARG A 184 2.56 18.48 -3.60
N GLY A 185 2.39 17.38 -4.30
CA GLY A 185 2.15 17.41 -5.74
C GLY A 185 2.30 16.02 -6.36
N THR A 186 2.12 15.99 -7.66
CA THR A 186 2.37 14.82 -8.49
C THR A 186 3.36 15.13 -9.58
N ILE A 187 4.12 14.12 -9.98
CA ILE A 187 5.00 14.17 -11.14
C ILE A 187 4.47 13.07 -12.09
N ASP A 188 4.16 13.45 -13.31
CA ASP A 188 3.77 12.49 -14.34
C ASP A 188 5.00 11.66 -14.75
N LEU A 189 4.85 10.34 -14.87
CA LEU A 189 5.96 9.48 -15.28
C LEU A 189 6.43 9.75 -16.72
N MET A 190 5.58 10.35 -17.56
CA MET A 190 5.97 10.76 -18.90
C MET A 190 7.00 11.90 -18.88
N ASP A 191 7.03 12.70 -17.80
CA ASP A 191 7.96 13.81 -17.61
C ASP A 191 9.23 13.40 -16.84
N VAL A 192 9.32 12.14 -16.41
CA VAL A 192 10.45 11.63 -15.61
C VAL A 192 11.44 10.89 -16.47
N ARG A 193 12.73 11.26 -16.35
CA ARG A 193 13.83 10.48 -16.87
C ARG A 193 14.65 9.89 -15.73
N ALA A 194 14.57 8.59 -15.54
CA ALA A 194 15.41 7.89 -14.59
C ALA A 194 16.79 7.63 -15.18
N THR A 195 17.83 7.93 -14.40
CA THR A 195 19.22 7.62 -14.75
C THR A 195 19.84 6.85 -13.60
N ASP A 196 20.33 5.66 -13.87
CA ASP A 196 21.13 4.90 -12.90
C ASP A 196 22.54 5.48 -12.86
N LEU A 197 22.91 6.04 -11.73
CA LEU A 197 24.25 6.61 -11.52
C LEU A 197 25.29 5.54 -11.11
N GLY A 198 24.87 4.28 -10.99
CA GLY A 198 25.70 3.18 -10.55
C GLY A 198 26.11 3.29 -9.06
N ALA A 199 26.76 2.25 -8.55
CA ALA A 199 27.26 2.20 -7.17
C ALA A 199 28.56 2.99 -6.93
N THR A 200 28.95 3.88 -7.84
CA THR A 200 30.16 4.72 -7.72
C THR A 200 29.80 6.08 -7.16
N GLY A 201 29.24 6.09 -5.95
CA GLY A 201 29.19 7.29 -5.13
C GLY A 201 30.39 7.28 -4.19
N GLU A 202 31.60 7.61 -4.68
CA GLU A 202 32.69 8.15 -3.92
C GLU A 202 32.78 9.65 -4.16
#